data_78b37d3cc666362dba81102cbccb9712
#
_entry.id   78b37d3cc666362dba81102cbccb9712
#
_cell.length_a   1.000
_cell.length_b   1.000
_cell.length_c   1.000
_cell.angle_alpha   90.00
_cell.angle_beta   90.00
_cell.angle_gamma   90.00
#
_symmetry.space_group_name_H-M   'P 1'
#
loop_
_entity.id
_entity.type
_entity.pdbx_description
1 polymer ?
#
loop_
_entity_poly.entity_id
_entity_poly.type
_entity_poly.pdbx_seq_one_letter_code
_entity_poly.pdbx_strand_id
1 'polypeptide(L)'
;LRERQEIFIITFSKKKPFFPTPATVGICGVSVNIGVTHLCIALSNFLHSRYLVSTAYMEMNASHEIALLNKREEATLDSKLYFRKKGVDYYPDLTIRKMTELLHRDYEYSILDFGVLTPHTRPEFLHCDKRIVLCNVSPWKTTQFDKFVHKLKKYKVPLEEVKFVNAYGDMIKKNQEQIYKQYGIRVEPAPLLCNPFHITSGCFHFFEQLMKGE
;
A
#
# COMPACT_ATOMS: atom_id res chain seq x y z
N LEU A 1 -13.14 22.36 -46.19
CA LEU A 1 -12.92 21.01 -45.67
C LEU A 1 -12.67 21.14 -44.17
N ARG A 2 -13.72 20.87 -43.35
CA ARG A 2 -13.63 20.82 -41.90
C ARG A 2 -13.35 19.36 -41.53
N GLU A 3 -12.16 19.08 -41.03
CA GLU A 3 -11.86 17.77 -40.37
C GLU A 3 -12.70 17.63 -39.11
N ARG A 4 -13.54 16.60 -39.05
CA ARG A 4 -14.21 16.19 -37.87
C ARG A 4 -13.17 15.43 -37.01
N GLN A 5 -12.75 16.04 -35.92
CA GLN A 5 -12.06 15.28 -34.85
C GLN A 5 -13.07 14.32 -34.22
N GLU A 6 -12.94 13.05 -34.50
CA GLU A 6 -13.66 12.02 -33.80
C GLU A 6 -13.11 11.93 -32.35
N ILE A 7 -13.91 12.41 -31.40
CA ILE A 7 -13.64 12.23 -29.99
C ILE A 7 -13.91 10.76 -29.66
N PHE A 8 -12.87 9.96 -29.56
CA PHE A 8 -12.96 8.61 -28.99
C PHE A 8 -13.32 8.71 -27.50
N ILE A 9 -14.61 8.59 -27.20
CA ILE A 9 -15.08 8.40 -25.81
C ILE A 9 -14.71 6.96 -25.45
N ILE A 10 -13.54 6.78 -24.80
CA ILE A 10 -13.20 5.49 -24.18
C ILE A 10 -14.13 5.32 -22.99
N THR A 11 -15.20 4.56 -23.16
CA THR A 11 -16.08 4.13 -22.07
C THR A 11 -15.27 3.14 -21.21
N PHE A 12 -14.66 3.64 -20.14
CA PHE A 12 -14.07 2.78 -19.12
C PHE A 12 -15.22 2.07 -18.40
N SER A 13 -15.40 0.80 -18.68
CA SER A 13 -16.25 -0.05 -17.86
C SER A 13 -15.70 -0.01 -16.44
N LYS A 14 -16.49 0.49 -15.47
CA LYS A 14 -16.12 0.46 -14.05
C LYS A 14 -15.92 -1.01 -13.68
N LYS A 15 -14.67 -1.46 -13.59
CA LYS A 15 -14.37 -2.76 -13.01
C LYS A 15 -14.84 -2.74 -11.55
N LYS A 16 -15.49 -3.82 -11.12
CA LYS A 16 -15.94 -3.96 -9.73
C LYS A 16 -14.75 -3.82 -8.77
N PRO A 17 -14.93 -3.16 -7.61
CA PRO A 17 -13.90 -3.08 -6.59
C PRO A 17 -13.45 -4.47 -6.14
N PHE A 18 -12.21 -4.61 -5.69
CA PHE A 18 -11.64 -5.90 -5.21
C PHE A 18 -12.29 -6.39 -3.92
N PHE A 19 -12.74 -5.45 -3.10
CA PHE A 19 -13.40 -5.70 -1.82
C PHE A 19 -14.70 -4.92 -1.74
N PRO A 20 -15.64 -5.32 -0.86
CA PRO A 20 -16.70 -4.44 -0.42
C PRO A 20 -16.09 -3.12 0.07
N THR A 21 -16.58 -1.99 -0.40
CA THR A 21 -16.15 -0.67 0.01
C THR A 21 -17.10 -0.08 1.06
N PRO A 22 -16.61 0.71 2.01
CA PRO A 22 -15.22 1.16 2.18
C PRO A 22 -14.28 0.05 2.66
N ALA A 23 -13.01 0.10 2.23
CA ALA A 23 -11.99 -0.87 2.60
C ALA A 23 -10.68 -0.20 3.05
N THR A 24 -10.06 -0.79 4.06
CA THR A 24 -8.79 -0.37 4.64
C THR A 24 -7.65 -1.32 4.21
N VAL A 25 -6.54 -0.76 3.74
CA VAL A 25 -5.35 -1.51 3.36
C VAL A 25 -4.19 -1.06 4.22
N GLY A 26 -3.79 -1.88 5.17
CA GLY A 26 -2.64 -1.61 6.02
C GLY A 26 -1.36 -2.15 5.40
N ILE A 27 -0.33 -1.31 5.29
CA ILE A 27 0.98 -1.70 4.76
C ILE A 27 2.06 -1.39 5.80
N CYS A 28 2.90 -2.38 6.10
CA CYS A 28 4.04 -2.21 6.99
C CYS A 28 5.29 -2.93 6.46
N GLY A 29 6.44 -2.63 7.06
CA GLY A 29 7.72 -3.24 6.72
C GLY A 29 8.33 -4.01 7.87
N VAL A 30 9.10 -5.05 7.56
CA VAL A 30 9.90 -5.78 8.56
C VAL A 30 11.07 -4.95 9.11
N SER A 31 11.45 -3.88 8.40
CA SER A 31 12.50 -2.94 8.79
C SER A 31 12.24 -1.54 8.24
N VAL A 32 12.92 -0.54 8.80
CA VAL A 32 12.91 0.83 8.27
C VAL A 32 13.49 0.90 6.85
N ASN A 33 13.09 1.90 6.08
CA ASN A 33 13.60 2.20 4.73
C ASN A 33 13.45 1.05 3.72
N ILE A 34 12.47 0.16 3.92
CA ILE A 34 12.21 -0.96 3.00
C ILE A 34 11.29 -0.58 1.83
N GLY A 35 10.74 0.65 1.82
CA GLY A 35 9.91 1.16 0.75
C GLY A 35 8.40 1.12 1.02
N VAL A 36 7.97 1.08 2.29
CA VAL A 36 6.53 1.06 2.66
C VAL A 36 5.81 2.26 2.09
N THR A 37 6.28 3.48 2.37
CA THR A 37 5.71 4.73 1.87
C THR A 37 5.62 4.73 0.34
N HIS A 38 6.66 4.26 -0.33
CA HIS A 38 6.69 4.17 -1.79
C HIS A 38 5.60 3.25 -2.34
N LEU A 39 5.42 2.05 -1.74
CA LEU A 39 4.36 1.12 -2.13
C LEU A 39 2.97 1.67 -1.82
N CYS A 40 2.78 2.32 -0.68
CA CYS A 40 1.50 2.95 -0.31
C CYS A 40 1.09 4.03 -1.31
N ILE A 41 2.01 4.93 -1.70
CA ILE A 41 1.77 5.95 -2.72
C ILE A 41 1.42 5.28 -4.06
N ALA A 42 2.20 4.27 -4.48
CA ALA A 42 1.99 3.59 -5.74
C ALA A 42 0.63 2.88 -5.78
N LEU A 43 0.24 2.17 -4.72
CA LEU A 43 -1.05 1.49 -4.62
C LEU A 43 -2.21 2.49 -4.64
N SER A 44 -2.10 3.60 -3.92
CA SER A 44 -3.12 4.65 -3.90
C SER A 44 -3.36 5.23 -5.30
N ASN A 45 -2.27 5.55 -6.01
CA ASN A 45 -2.35 6.06 -7.39
C ASN A 45 -2.86 5.01 -8.37
N PHE A 46 -2.48 3.74 -8.22
CA PHE A 46 -3.01 2.64 -9.03
C PHE A 46 -4.52 2.51 -8.87
N LEU A 47 -5.03 2.44 -7.64
CA LEU A 47 -6.45 2.30 -7.36
C LEU A 47 -7.25 3.47 -7.95
N HIS A 48 -6.81 4.70 -7.67
CA HIS A 48 -7.50 5.88 -8.19
C HIS A 48 -7.45 5.94 -9.72
N SER A 49 -6.27 5.82 -10.34
CA SER A 49 -6.12 6.01 -11.78
C SER A 49 -6.73 4.87 -12.61
N ARG A 50 -6.70 3.64 -12.09
CA ARG A 50 -7.16 2.46 -12.82
C ARG A 50 -8.65 2.20 -12.67
N TYR A 51 -9.21 2.47 -11.48
CA TYR A 51 -10.60 2.14 -11.14
C TYR A 51 -11.48 3.37 -10.91
N LEU A 52 -10.90 4.58 -10.90
CA LEU A 52 -11.59 5.84 -10.63
C LEU A 52 -12.30 5.84 -9.27
N VAL A 53 -11.73 5.14 -8.30
CA VAL A 53 -12.24 5.06 -6.93
C VAL A 53 -11.69 6.18 -6.07
N SER A 54 -12.48 6.65 -5.11
CA SER A 54 -12.04 7.63 -4.10
C SER A 54 -11.02 6.97 -3.16
N THR A 55 -9.80 7.55 -3.10
CA THR A 55 -8.69 6.94 -2.37
C THR A 55 -8.01 7.96 -1.47
N ALA A 56 -7.83 7.58 -0.20
CA ALA A 56 -7.02 8.29 0.78
C ALA A 56 -5.72 7.53 1.06
N TYR A 57 -4.60 8.26 1.12
CA TYR A 57 -3.35 7.80 1.72
C TYR A 57 -3.22 8.42 3.11
N MET A 58 -2.90 7.62 4.12
CA MET A 58 -2.80 8.03 5.52
C MET A 58 -1.45 7.63 6.12
N GLU A 59 -0.60 8.62 6.47
CA GLU A 59 0.70 8.38 7.11
C GLU A 59 0.50 8.13 8.60
N MET A 60 0.71 6.87 9.02
CA MET A 60 0.56 6.38 10.40
C MET A 60 1.91 6.11 11.08
N ASN A 61 2.98 6.60 10.50
CA ASN A 61 4.35 6.44 10.98
C ASN A 61 5.00 7.81 11.26
N ALA A 62 6.16 7.80 11.92
CA ALA A 62 6.87 9.03 12.30
C ALA A 62 7.98 9.43 11.29
N SER A 63 7.85 9.05 10.01
CA SER A 63 8.86 9.41 8.99
C SER A 63 8.74 10.84 8.52
N HIS A 64 7.53 11.41 8.54
CA HIS A 64 7.19 12.74 8.04
C HIS A 64 7.56 12.95 6.55
N GLU A 65 7.72 11.86 5.78
CA GLU A 65 8.15 11.92 4.38
C GLU A 65 7.11 12.59 3.49
N ILE A 66 5.84 12.32 3.76
CA ILE A 66 4.72 12.89 2.99
C ILE A 66 4.56 14.39 3.23
N ALA A 67 4.84 14.88 4.43
CA ALA A 67 4.82 16.31 4.71
C ALA A 67 5.84 17.10 3.86
N LEU A 68 6.96 16.46 3.47
CA LEU A 68 7.96 17.07 2.58
C LEU A 68 7.45 17.23 1.15
N LEU A 69 6.57 16.36 0.68
CA LEU A 69 5.94 16.51 -0.65
C LEU A 69 5.04 17.73 -0.71
N ASN A 70 4.30 18.00 0.35
CA ASN A 70 3.41 19.16 0.44
C ASN A 70 4.17 20.50 0.39
N LYS A 71 5.37 20.56 0.97
CA LYS A 71 6.21 21.77 0.96
C LYS A 71 6.81 22.12 -0.40
N ARG A 72 6.91 21.15 -1.32
CA ARG A 72 7.49 21.31 -2.66
C ARG A 72 6.49 21.68 -3.74
N GLU A 73 5.22 21.47 -3.48
CA GLU A 73 4.12 21.84 -4.38
C GLU A 73 3.39 23.03 -3.76
N GLU A 74 3.07 24.04 -4.56
CA GLU A 74 2.18 25.14 -4.15
C GLU A 74 0.84 24.54 -3.74
N ALA A 75 0.72 24.19 -2.47
CA ALA A 75 -0.49 23.65 -1.92
C ALA A 75 -1.57 24.73 -1.98
N THR A 76 -2.66 24.45 -2.67
CA THR A 76 -3.89 25.22 -2.52
C THR A 76 -4.23 25.31 -1.04
N LEU A 77 -4.34 26.54 -0.56
CA LEU A 77 -4.36 26.98 0.85
C LEU A 77 -5.51 26.43 1.72
N ASP A 78 -6.27 25.44 1.28
CA ASP A 78 -7.58 25.17 1.87
C ASP A 78 -7.65 24.08 2.94
N SER A 79 -6.57 23.37 3.28
CA SER A 79 -6.61 22.59 4.51
C SER A 79 -5.22 22.25 5.07
N LYS A 80 -4.98 22.65 6.31
CA LYS A 80 -3.83 22.24 7.14
C LYS A 80 -3.78 20.73 7.41
N LEU A 81 -4.76 19.95 6.96
CA LEU A 81 -4.92 18.54 7.32
C LEU A 81 -4.46 17.57 6.22
N TYR A 82 -4.65 17.90 4.96
CA TYR A 82 -4.29 17.04 3.82
C TYR A 82 -3.98 17.87 2.57
N PHE A 83 -3.37 17.23 1.59
CA PHE A 83 -3.23 17.78 0.23
C PHE A 83 -3.69 16.76 -0.80
N ARG A 84 -4.13 17.22 -1.97
CA ARG A 84 -4.55 16.36 -3.08
C ARG A 84 -3.50 16.36 -4.18
N LYS A 85 -3.10 15.15 -4.61
CA LYS A 85 -2.20 14.96 -5.73
C LYS A 85 -2.65 13.78 -6.58
N LYS A 86 -2.73 13.98 -7.92
CA LYS A 86 -3.17 12.93 -8.86
C LYS A 86 -4.52 12.30 -8.50
N GLY A 87 -5.42 13.06 -7.87
CA GLY A 87 -6.74 12.60 -7.45
C GLY A 87 -6.81 11.83 -6.13
N VAL A 88 -5.67 11.57 -5.50
CA VAL A 88 -5.57 10.93 -4.18
C VAL A 88 -5.42 12.00 -3.10
N ASP A 89 -6.09 11.84 -1.97
CA ASP A 89 -5.96 12.68 -0.79
C ASP A 89 -4.88 12.12 0.14
N TYR A 90 -3.85 12.92 0.42
CA TYR A 90 -2.70 12.55 1.24
C TYR A 90 -2.80 13.22 2.60
N TYR A 91 -2.86 12.42 3.65
CA TYR A 91 -2.93 12.85 5.05
C TYR A 91 -1.59 12.58 5.74
N PRO A 92 -0.73 13.59 5.93
CA PRO A 92 0.53 13.44 6.65
C PRO A 92 0.30 13.38 8.17
N ASP A 93 1.22 12.73 8.88
CA ASP A 93 1.37 12.79 10.35
C ASP A 93 0.06 12.51 11.13
N LEU A 94 -0.65 11.45 10.78
CA LEU A 94 -1.89 11.14 11.47
C LEU A 94 -1.68 10.43 12.81
N THR A 95 -2.44 10.88 13.81
CA THR A 95 -2.67 10.10 15.03
C THR A 95 -3.76 9.06 14.79
N ILE A 96 -3.77 7.98 15.60
CA ILE A 96 -4.83 6.95 15.56
C ILE A 96 -6.22 7.57 15.65
N ARG A 97 -6.43 8.53 16.56
CA ARG A 97 -7.71 9.23 16.71
C ARG A 97 -8.16 9.90 15.40
N LYS A 98 -7.27 10.66 14.76
CA LYS A 98 -7.59 11.34 13.50
C LYS A 98 -7.84 10.35 12.37
N MET A 99 -7.06 9.25 12.30
CA MET A 99 -7.29 8.17 11.36
C MET A 99 -8.71 7.60 11.52
N THR A 100 -9.13 7.25 12.75
CA THR A 100 -10.47 6.73 13.03
C THR A 100 -11.56 7.69 12.56
N GLU A 101 -11.40 8.99 12.83
CA GLU A 101 -12.33 10.03 12.36
C GLU A 101 -12.40 10.09 10.82
N LEU A 102 -11.26 9.86 10.13
CA LEU A 102 -11.19 9.88 8.66
C LEU A 102 -11.76 8.62 8.02
N LEU A 103 -11.68 7.46 8.67
CA LEU A 103 -12.26 6.21 8.16
C LEU A 103 -13.79 6.25 8.06
N HIS A 104 -14.46 7.20 8.74
CA HIS A 104 -15.87 7.47 8.59
C HIS A 104 -16.22 8.36 7.38
N ARG A 105 -15.21 8.83 6.61
CA ARG A 105 -15.44 9.59 5.37
C ARG A 105 -15.70 8.65 4.19
N ASP A 106 -16.27 9.20 3.11
CA ASP A 106 -16.68 8.45 1.91
C ASP A 106 -15.49 8.09 0.98
N TYR A 107 -14.42 7.50 1.54
CA TYR A 107 -13.37 6.89 0.73
C TYR A 107 -13.71 5.44 0.43
N GLU A 108 -13.61 5.06 -0.85
CA GLU A 108 -13.74 3.65 -1.23
C GLU A 108 -12.52 2.84 -0.76
N TYR A 109 -11.32 3.46 -0.75
CA TYR A 109 -10.11 2.84 -0.21
C TYR A 109 -9.32 3.81 0.66
N SER A 110 -8.92 3.34 1.83
CA SER A 110 -7.99 4.01 2.74
C SER A 110 -6.70 3.19 2.86
N ILE A 111 -5.58 3.74 2.35
CA ILE A 111 -4.26 3.12 2.38
C ILE A 111 -3.48 3.67 3.57
N LEU A 112 -3.19 2.79 4.54
CA LEU A 112 -2.54 3.16 5.80
C LEU A 112 -1.07 2.76 5.77
N ASP A 113 -0.19 3.75 5.78
CA ASP A 113 1.27 3.59 5.85
C ASP A 113 1.73 3.49 7.31
N PHE A 114 1.94 2.28 7.79
CA PHE A 114 2.41 2.06 9.16
C PHE A 114 3.93 2.09 9.32
N GLY A 115 4.70 2.21 8.22
CA GLY A 115 6.16 2.09 8.30
C GLY A 115 6.56 0.77 8.97
N VAL A 116 7.26 0.84 10.10
CA VAL A 116 7.52 -0.33 10.94
C VAL A 116 6.52 -0.35 12.09
N LEU A 117 5.87 -1.50 12.31
CA LEU A 117 4.86 -1.63 13.36
C LEU A 117 5.43 -1.38 14.76
N THR A 118 4.79 -0.48 15.48
CA THR A 118 4.99 -0.23 16.90
C THR A 118 3.93 -0.95 17.75
N PRO A 119 4.10 -1.05 19.07
CA PRO A 119 3.03 -1.55 19.96
C PRO A 119 1.71 -0.77 19.81
N HIS A 120 1.78 0.52 19.50
CA HIS A 120 0.60 1.40 19.35
C HIS A 120 -0.09 1.25 18.00
N THR A 121 0.65 1.12 16.90
CA THR A 121 0.07 1.04 15.54
C THR A 121 -0.30 -0.38 15.13
N ARG A 122 0.23 -1.39 15.81
CA ARG A 122 -0.05 -2.79 15.51
C ARG A 122 -1.53 -3.17 15.59
N PRO A 123 -2.32 -2.80 16.62
CA PRO A 123 -3.74 -3.14 16.65
C PRO A 123 -4.47 -2.63 15.41
N GLU A 124 -4.20 -1.40 15.00
CA GLU A 124 -4.81 -0.77 13.82
C GLU A 124 -4.46 -1.51 12.53
N PHE A 125 -3.18 -1.91 12.37
CA PHE A 125 -2.77 -2.75 11.24
C PHE A 125 -3.54 -4.09 11.21
N LEU A 126 -3.75 -4.71 12.36
CA LEU A 126 -4.45 -5.99 12.46
C LEU A 126 -5.97 -5.87 12.18
N HIS A 127 -6.54 -4.70 12.35
CA HIS A 127 -7.94 -4.43 12.02
C HIS A 127 -8.17 -4.05 10.55
N CYS A 128 -7.12 -3.85 9.75
CA CYS A 128 -7.27 -3.57 8.34
C CYS A 128 -7.90 -4.76 7.59
N ASP A 129 -8.75 -4.46 6.60
CA ASP A 129 -9.39 -5.47 5.74
C ASP A 129 -8.35 -6.23 4.90
N LYS A 130 -7.30 -5.54 4.48
CA LYS A 130 -6.14 -6.12 3.79
C LYS A 130 -4.85 -5.74 4.50
N ARG A 131 -3.99 -6.72 4.73
CA ARG A 131 -2.69 -6.57 5.40
C ARG A 131 -1.56 -6.95 4.46
N ILE A 132 -0.62 -6.02 4.25
CA ILE A 132 0.53 -6.20 3.37
C ILE A 132 1.80 -5.95 4.16
N VAL A 133 2.75 -6.84 4.05
CA VAL A 133 4.04 -6.75 4.73
C VAL A 133 5.17 -6.74 3.71
N LEU A 134 5.91 -5.63 3.65
CA LEU A 134 7.14 -5.57 2.87
C LEU A 134 8.27 -6.23 3.65
N CYS A 135 8.98 -7.11 2.98
CA CYS A 135 10.13 -7.81 3.53
C CYS A 135 11.31 -7.82 2.55
N ASN A 136 12.46 -8.19 3.06
CA ASN A 136 13.63 -8.54 2.27
C ASN A 136 14.05 -9.96 2.67
N VAL A 137 13.89 -10.88 1.73
CA VAL A 137 14.18 -12.30 1.94
C VAL A 137 15.53 -12.73 1.34
N SER A 138 16.43 -11.77 1.09
CA SER A 138 17.83 -12.10 0.76
C SER A 138 18.48 -12.91 1.89
N PRO A 139 19.41 -13.84 1.58
CA PRO A 139 20.00 -14.74 2.60
C PRO A 139 20.53 -14.04 3.85
N TRP A 140 21.10 -12.84 3.68
CA TRP A 140 21.66 -12.02 4.79
C TRP A 140 20.61 -11.16 5.52
N LYS A 141 19.34 -11.18 5.09
CA LYS A 141 18.23 -10.41 5.71
C LYS A 141 17.12 -11.29 6.29
N THR A 142 17.18 -12.60 6.09
CA THR A 142 16.17 -13.56 6.57
C THR A 142 15.89 -13.44 8.07
N THR A 143 16.92 -13.17 8.88
CA THR A 143 16.75 -13.00 10.33
C THR A 143 15.73 -11.92 10.73
N GLN A 144 15.62 -10.82 9.96
CA GLN A 144 14.64 -9.78 10.22
C GLN A 144 13.23 -10.25 9.88
N PHE A 145 13.10 -10.95 8.76
CA PHE A 145 11.85 -11.58 8.33
C PHE A 145 11.39 -12.61 9.37
N ASP A 146 12.27 -13.52 9.78
CA ASP A 146 11.97 -14.55 10.79
C ASP A 146 11.48 -13.95 12.11
N LYS A 147 12.18 -12.93 12.62
CA LYS A 147 11.78 -12.21 13.84
C LYS A 147 10.39 -11.57 13.69
N PHE A 148 10.08 -11.03 12.52
CA PHE A 148 8.78 -10.42 12.26
C PHE A 148 7.67 -11.48 12.22
N VAL A 149 7.87 -12.58 11.50
CA VAL A 149 6.92 -13.70 11.44
C VAL A 149 6.67 -14.31 12.82
N HIS A 150 7.72 -14.50 13.63
CA HIS A 150 7.57 -14.98 15.02
C HIS A 150 6.74 -14.01 15.87
N LYS A 151 6.89 -12.68 15.68
CA LYS A 151 6.04 -11.71 16.37
C LYS A 151 4.58 -11.85 15.96
N LEU A 152 4.28 -11.99 14.67
CA LEU A 152 2.91 -12.19 14.19
C LEU A 152 2.30 -13.45 14.78
N LYS A 153 3.02 -14.58 14.78
CA LYS A 153 2.59 -15.84 15.40
C LYS A 153 2.31 -15.67 16.91
N LYS A 154 3.18 -14.95 17.63
CA LYS A 154 2.96 -14.65 19.06
C LYS A 154 1.66 -13.88 19.29
N TYR A 155 1.25 -13.06 18.34
CA TYR A 155 -0.01 -12.32 18.39
C TYR A 155 -1.19 -13.09 17.80
N LYS A 156 -1.00 -14.38 17.47
CA LYS A 156 -2.03 -15.25 16.90
C LYS A 156 -2.62 -14.70 15.59
N VAL A 157 -1.81 -14.00 14.81
CA VAL A 157 -2.22 -13.49 13.48
C VAL A 157 -2.19 -14.64 12.49
N PRO A 158 -3.28 -14.94 11.79
CA PRO A 158 -3.28 -15.91 10.71
C PRO A 158 -2.38 -15.41 9.58
N LEU A 159 -1.29 -16.15 9.30
CA LEU A 159 -0.30 -15.70 8.30
C LEU A 159 -0.86 -15.75 6.89
N GLU A 160 -1.85 -16.59 6.62
CA GLU A 160 -2.60 -16.70 5.38
C GLU A 160 -3.39 -15.43 5.05
N GLU A 161 -3.79 -14.67 6.06
CA GLU A 161 -4.49 -13.38 5.87
C GLU A 161 -3.55 -12.20 5.61
N VAL A 162 -2.23 -12.45 5.54
CA VAL A 162 -1.22 -11.43 5.33
C VAL A 162 -0.50 -11.65 4.01
N LYS A 163 -0.51 -10.66 3.12
CA LYS A 163 0.28 -10.70 1.89
C LYS A 163 1.71 -10.25 2.17
N PHE A 164 2.68 -11.11 1.84
CA PHE A 164 4.09 -10.78 1.99
C PHE A 164 4.70 -10.42 0.64
N VAL A 165 5.42 -9.30 0.59
CA VAL A 165 6.01 -8.75 -0.63
C VAL A 165 7.51 -8.56 -0.43
N ASN A 166 8.33 -9.15 -1.30
CA ASN A 166 9.76 -8.87 -1.34
C ASN A 166 10.01 -7.53 -2.03
N ALA A 167 10.52 -6.55 -1.30
CA ALA A 167 10.68 -5.17 -1.77
C ALA A 167 11.75 -5.01 -2.88
N TYR A 168 12.64 -5.99 -3.04
CA TYR A 168 13.79 -5.90 -3.95
C TYR A 168 13.69 -6.84 -5.16
N GLY A 169 12.47 -7.00 -5.69
CA GLY A 169 12.25 -7.75 -6.93
C GLY A 169 12.35 -9.26 -6.75
N ASP A 170 12.91 -9.93 -7.74
CA ASP A 170 12.95 -11.40 -7.80
C ASP A 170 13.69 -12.03 -6.62
N MET A 171 13.21 -13.19 -6.26
CA MET A 171 13.79 -14.00 -5.18
C MET A 171 14.48 -15.23 -5.73
N ILE A 172 15.52 -15.66 -5.03
CA ILE A 172 16.13 -16.97 -5.28
C ILE A 172 15.07 -18.04 -4.97
N LYS A 173 14.75 -18.88 -5.95
CA LYS A 173 13.71 -19.93 -5.84
C LYS A 173 13.89 -20.80 -4.57
N LYS A 174 15.13 -21.16 -4.24
CA LYS A 174 15.47 -21.92 -3.04
C LYS A 174 15.03 -21.22 -1.75
N ASN A 175 15.19 -19.90 -1.67
CA ASN A 175 14.77 -19.12 -0.48
C ASN A 175 13.25 -19.10 -0.36
N GLN A 176 12.53 -18.94 -1.46
CA GLN A 176 11.07 -18.98 -1.47
C GLN A 176 10.54 -20.34 -1.00
N GLU A 177 11.12 -21.43 -1.50
CA GLU A 177 10.77 -22.79 -1.09
C GLU A 177 11.05 -23.04 0.40
N GLN A 178 12.16 -22.50 0.91
CA GLN A 178 12.49 -22.61 2.33
C GLN A 178 11.49 -21.86 3.21
N ILE A 179 11.14 -20.62 2.86
CA ILE A 179 10.14 -19.82 3.59
C ILE A 179 8.78 -20.52 3.57
N TYR A 180 8.37 -21.04 2.41
CA TYR A 180 7.12 -21.78 2.30
C TYR A 180 7.10 -23.05 3.18
N LYS A 181 8.17 -23.84 3.15
CA LYS A 181 8.29 -25.04 4.00
C LYS A 181 8.26 -24.71 5.50
N GLN A 182 8.88 -23.60 5.90
CA GLN A 182 9.03 -23.22 7.30
C GLN A 182 7.77 -22.54 7.87
N TYR A 183 7.09 -21.73 7.08
CA TYR A 183 6.02 -20.84 7.56
C TYR A 183 4.70 -20.98 6.83
N GLY A 184 4.63 -21.69 5.69
CA GLY A 184 3.47 -21.71 4.81
C GLY A 184 3.25 -20.39 4.02
N ILE A 185 4.20 -19.46 4.10
CA ILE A 185 4.10 -18.12 3.50
C ILE A 185 4.57 -18.17 2.05
N ARG A 186 3.76 -17.60 1.15
CA ARG A 186 4.18 -17.21 -0.19
C ARG A 186 4.57 -15.74 -0.18
N VAL A 187 5.72 -15.43 -0.74
CA VAL A 187 6.23 -14.06 -0.85
C VAL A 187 6.20 -13.64 -2.31
N GLU A 188 5.55 -12.54 -2.63
CA GLU A 188 5.45 -12.02 -4.00
C GLU A 188 6.59 -11.04 -4.28
N PRO A 189 7.25 -11.07 -5.44
CA PRO A 189 8.25 -10.09 -5.79
C PRO A 189 7.59 -8.76 -6.17
N ALA A 190 8.04 -7.65 -5.58
CA ALA A 190 7.63 -6.32 -6.03
C ALA A 190 8.28 -6.00 -7.37
N PRO A 191 7.56 -5.44 -8.35
CA PRO A 191 8.17 -4.92 -9.56
C PRO A 191 9.00 -3.65 -9.24
N LEU A 192 9.88 -3.27 -10.17
CA LEU A 192 10.60 -2.00 -10.07
C LEU A 192 9.61 -0.83 -10.26
N LEU A 193 9.32 -0.12 -9.18
CA LEU A 193 8.43 1.04 -9.16
C LEU A 193 9.28 2.33 -9.13
N CYS A 194 9.68 2.83 -10.31
CA CYS A 194 10.55 4.02 -10.38
C CYS A 194 9.86 5.30 -9.93
N ASN A 195 8.57 5.44 -10.22
CA ASN A 195 7.77 6.62 -9.84
C ASN A 195 6.42 6.19 -9.27
N PRO A 196 6.20 6.35 -7.96
CA PRO A 196 4.97 5.90 -7.31
C PRO A 196 3.73 6.74 -7.69
N PHE A 197 3.92 7.90 -8.31
CA PHE A 197 2.84 8.74 -8.84
C PHE A 197 2.48 8.45 -10.30
N HIS A 198 3.20 7.53 -10.95
CA HIS A 198 2.96 7.15 -12.34
C HIS A 198 3.13 5.65 -12.52
N ILE A 199 2.03 4.92 -12.42
CA ILE A 199 2.05 3.46 -12.50
C ILE A 199 1.93 3.03 -13.96
N THR A 200 2.95 2.33 -14.46
CA THR A 200 2.95 1.78 -15.80
C THR A 200 2.11 0.50 -15.90
N SER A 201 1.60 0.18 -17.08
CA SER A 201 0.78 -1.00 -17.32
C SER A 201 1.49 -2.33 -16.95
N GLY A 202 2.82 -2.36 -17.05
CA GLY A 202 3.61 -3.53 -16.63
C GLY A 202 3.51 -3.88 -15.13
N CYS A 203 3.12 -2.89 -14.29
CA CYS A 203 2.92 -3.11 -12.85
C CYS A 203 1.47 -3.44 -12.48
N PHE A 204 0.50 -3.35 -13.41
CA PHE A 204 -0.92 -3.52 -13.10
C PHE A 204 -1.23 -4.91 -12.55
N HIS A 205 -0.66 -5.94 -13.17
CA HIS A 205 -0.88 -7.32 -12.71
C HIS A 205 -0.46 -7.53 -11.25
N PHE A 206 0.68 -6.98 -10.86
CA PHE A 206 1.15 -7.05 -9.47
C PHE A 206 0.15 -6.41 -8.50
N PHE A 207 -0.31 -5.19 -8.76
CA PHE A 207 -1.29 -4.53 -7.89
C PHE A 207 -2.64 -5.23 -7.88
N GLU A 208 -3.08 -5.77 -9.02
CA GLU A 208 -4.31 -6.57 -9.11
C GLU A 208 -4.19 -7.85 -8.26
N GLN A 209 -3.05 -8.55 -8.29
CA GLN A 209 -2.82 -9.73 -7.45
C GLN A 209 -2.71 -9.35 -5.97
N LEU A 210 -2.01 -8.24 -5.68
CA LEU A 210 -1.86 -7.75 -4.32
C LEU A 210 -3.22 -7.44 -3.67
N MET A 211 -4.17 -6.91 -4.44
CA MET A 211 -5.51 -6.55 -3.96
C MET A 211 -6.51 -7.70 -3.99
N LYS A 212 -6.30 -8.78 -4.75
CA LYS A 212 -7.20 -9.94 -4.73
C LYS A 212 -7.23 -10.57 -3.34
N GLY A 213 -8.45 -10.95 -2.89
CA GLY A 213 -8.63 -11.92 -1.83
C GLY A 213 -8.15 -13.31 -2.28
N GLU A 214 -7.84 -14.17 -1.35
CA GLU A 214 -7.68 -15.59 -1.65
C GLU A 214 -9.03 -16.26 -1.93
#